data_c4effe26a3b5a2904797e8a7b2a20fca
#
_entry.id   c4effe26a3b5a2904797e8a7b2a20fca
#
_cell.length_a   1.000
_cell.length_b   1.000
_cell.length_c   1.000
_cell.angle_alpha   90.00
_cell.angle_beta   90.00
_cell.angle_gamma   90.00
#
_symmetry.space_group_name_H-M   'P 1'
#
loop_
_entity.id
_entity.type
_entity.pdbx_description
1 polymer ?
#
loop_
_entity_poly.entity_id
_entity_poly.type
_entity_poly.pdbx_seq_one_letter_code
_entity_poly.pdbx_strand_id
1 'polypeptide(L)'
;MEKVILKNLYRQKEKYADKDICIEGWVRTIRDSKTFGFIELNDGTFFKNVQVVFNDNLANFNDICKLTISSTIKVEGKFILTENAKQPFEIQATSVEIECLSDNTYPLQKKRHTFEYLRTIAHLRPRSNTFNAVFRVRSALAYAIHKFFQEKGFVYVNTPLITASDAEGAGEMFNVNSFDLNNLPKDDKGNIDFTQDFFGKPAHLTVSGQLNAETFAEAFCNVYTFGPTFRAENSNTVKHAAEFWMVEPEICFADLNDDMDLAEEMIKYIFKYVIDNYPEEMQFFNNFVDKGLLDRLNNVINSDFARIVIYLLICAHFPAPAIKQSISSFPYVSGLLIAACAAASLAIGTR
;
A
#
# COMPACT_ATOMS: atom_id res chain seq x y z
N MET A 1 -3.01 16.66 31.38
CA MET A 1 -1.81 16.33 30.56
C MET A 1 -2.09 16.56 29.09
N GLU A 2 -1.07 16.90 28.29
CA GLU A 2 -1.23 17.04 26.83
C GLU A 2 -1.41 15.66 26.21
N LYS A 3 -2.52 15.43 25.48
CA LYS A 3 -2.73 14.20 24.71
C LYS A 3 -1.87 14.27 23.45
N VAL A 4 -1.04 13.28 23.24
CA VAL A 4 -0.06 13.23 22.15
C VAL A 4 -0.26 11.98 21.29
N ILE A 5 0.29 12.01 20.08
CA ILE A 5 0.35 10.86 19.17
C ILE A 5 1.80 10.47 18.89
N LEU A 6 2.04 9.20 18.64
CA LEU A 6 3.37 8.63 18.40
C LEU A 6 4.13 9.35 17.29
N LYS A 7 3.44 9.67 16.19
CA LYS A 7 4.04 10.40 15.07
C LYS A 7 4.67 11.72 15.52
N ASN A 8 4.02 12.47 16.41
CA ASN A 8 4.52 13.73 16.92
C ASN A 8 5.72 13.51 17.87
N LEU A 9 5.65 12.48 18.72
CA LEU A 9 6.77 12.13 19.61
C LEU A 9 8.05 11.80 18.81
N TYR A 10 7.94 11.07 17.71
CA TYR A 10 9.08 10.76 16.84
C TYR A 10 9.58 11.95 16.02
N ARG A 11 8.69 12.81 15.54
CA ARG A 11 9.02 13.94 14.65
C ARG A 11 9.48 15.20 15.43
N GLN A 12 9.08 15.35 16.69
CA GLN A 12 9.27 16.56 17.50
C GLN A 12 9.69 16.19 18.94
N LYS A 13 10.53 15.17 19.13
CA LYS A 13 10.85 14.60 20.44
C LYS A 13 11.38 15.65 21.45
N GLU A 14 12.14 16.63 20.98
CA GLU A 14 12.70 17.69 21.82
C GLU A 14 11.61 18.58 22.43
N LYS A 15 10.49 18.77 21.74
CA LYS A 15 9.34 19.54 22.22
C LYS A 15 8.72 18.92 23.47
N TYR A 16 8.80 17.60 23.59
CA TYR A 16 8.16 16.82 24.67
C TYR A 16 9.14 16.42 25.78
N ALA A 17 10.42 16.67 25.62
CA ALA A 17 11.44 16.33 26.61
C ALA A 17 11.07 16.83 28.01
N ASP A 18 11.13 15.93 28.99
CA ASP A 18 10.82 16.14 30.42
C ASP A 18 9.38 16.61 30.72
N LYS A 19 8.47 16.53 29.75
CA LYS A 19 7.05 16.88 29.96
C LYS A 19 6.20 15.68 30.34
N ASP A 20 5.15 15.97 31.08
CA ASP A 20 4.09 15.01 31.35
C ASP A 20 3.12 14.98 30.18
N ILE A 21 2.96 13.78 29.61
CA ILE A 21 2.14 13.51 28.44
C ILE A 21 1.13 12.39 28.70
N CYS A 22 0.10 12.37 27.87
CA CYS A 22 -0.90 11.31 27.83
C CYS A 22 -0.92 10.67 26.42
N ILE A 23 -0.85 9.34 26.35
CA ILE A 23 -0.95 8.59 25.09
C ILE A 23 -1.87 7.39 25.27
N GLU A 24 -2.67 7.12 24.26
CA GLU A 24 -3.55 5.95 24.17
C GLU A 24 -3.07 5.04 23.03
N GLY A 25 -3.24 3.73 23.18
CA GLY A 25 -2.82 2.81 22.12
C GLY A 25 -2.98 1.34 22.49
N TRP A 26 -2.45 0.51 21.61
CA TRP A 26 -2.50 -0.94 21.74
C TRP A 26 -1.15 -1.51 22.21
N VAL A 27 -1.21 -2.41 23.17
CA VAL A 27 -0.06 -3.17 23.65
C VAL A 27 0.47 -4.07 22.52
N ARG A 28 1.72 -3.88 22.16
CA ARG A 28 2.45 -4.70 21.18
C ARG A 28 3.23 -5.82 21.84
N THR A 29 3.90 -5.49 22.93
CA THR A 29 4.53 -6.47 23.81
C THR A 29 4.52 -5.96 25.23
N ILE A 30 4.59 -6.87 26.20
CA ILE A 30 4.83 -6.57 27.59
C ILE A 30 5.94 -7.49 28.11
N ARG A 31 6.76 -6.98 29.00
CA ARG A 31 7.74 -7.72 29.78
C ARG A 31 7.73 -7.15 31.18
N ASP A 32 7.54 -7.99 32.15
CA ASP A 32 7.51 -7.62 33.56
C ASP A 32 8.68 -8.23 34.32
N SER A 33 9.00 -7.61 35.41
CA SER A 33 9.93 -8.03 36.45
C SER A 33 9.23 -7.88 37.80
N LYS A 34 9.90 -8.23 38.90
CA LYS A 34 9.27 -8.19 40.22
C LYS A 34 8.83 -6.78 40.67
N THR A 35 9.55 -5.73 40.22
CA THR A 35 9.37 -4.35 40.69
C THR A 35 9.15 -3.35 39.56
N PHE A 36 9.31 -3.75 38.29
CA PHE A 36 9.12 -2.87 37.15
C PHE A 36 8.83 -3.68 35.89
N GLY A 37 8.35 -3.03 34.83
CA GLY A 37 8.14 -3.65 33.53
C GLY A 37 8.18 -2.67 32.38
N PHE A 38 8.11 -3.22 31.17
CA PHE A 38 8.15 -2.49 29.92
C PHE A 38 6.96 -2.90 29.05
N ILE A 39 6.26 -1.92 28.51
CA ILE A 39 5.24 -2.10 27.48
C ILE A 39 5.74 -1.44 26.20
N GLU A 40 5.69 -2.16 25.08
CA GLU A 40 5.73 -1.52 23.76
C GLU A 40 4.31 -1.14 23.36
N LEU A 41 4.07 0.15 23.22
CA LEU A 41 2.76 0.72 22.87
C LEU A 41 2.80 1.30 21.45
N ASN A 42 1.71 1.13 20.71
CA ASN A 42 1.53 1.74 19.39
C ASN A 42 0.10 2.29 19.26
N ASP A 43 -0.01 3.53 18.82
CA ASP A 43 -1.29 4.23 18.60
C ASP A 43 -1.76 4.20 17.14
N GLY A 44 -1.04 3.50 16.26
CA GLY A 44 -1.36 3.42 14.84
C GLY A 44 -0.89 4.63 14.01
N THR A 45 -0.43 5.72 14.60
CA THR A 45 -0.04 6.93 13.85
C THR A 45 1.39 6.88 13.30
N PHE A 46 2.22 5.98 13.84
CA PHE A 46 3.60 5.79 13.43
C PHE A 46 3.97 4.32 13.34
N PHE A 47 4.99 3.97 12.53
CA PHE A 47 5.39 2.58 12.33
C PHE A 47 6.10 1.98 13.55
N LYS A 48 6.96 2.75 14.20
CA LYS A 48 7.67 2.31 15.43
C LYS A 48 6.78 2.44 16.66
N ASN A 49 7.08 1.62 17.68
CA ASN A 49 6.41 1.64 18.98
C ASN A 49 7.13 2.62 19.92
N VAL A 50 6.46 3.01 21.01
CA VAL A 50 7.10 3.65 22.15
C VAL A 50 7.24 2.66 23.30
N GLN A 51 8.36 2.73 24.01
CA GLN A 51 8.56 2.02 25.28
C GLN A 51 7.92 2.80 26.41
N VAL A 52 7.07 2.14 27.17
CA VAL A 52 6.52 2.63 28.43
C VAL A 52 7.16 1.83 29.56
N VAL A 53 7.73 2.52 30.52
CA VAL A 53 8.30 1.92 31.74
C VAL A 53 7.29 2.12 32.86
N PHE A 54 6.93 1.04 33.57
CA PHE A 54 6.03 1.08 34.71
C PHE A 54 6.63 0.36 35.91
N ASN A 55 6.31 0.80 37.11
CA ASN A 55 6.89 0.32 38.35
C ASN A 55 5.80 -0.17 39.32
N ASP A 56 6.22 -0.89 40.37
CA ASP A 56 5.37 -1.46 41.43
C ASP A 56 4.74 -0.40 42.36
N ASN A 57 5.10 0.87 42.21
CA ASN A 57 4.41 1.99 42.84
C ASN A 57 3.03 2.30 42.26
N LEU A 58 2.69 1.74 41.08
CA LEU A 58 1.36 1.87 40.50
C LEU A 58 0.37 0.93 41.21
N ALA A 59 -0.75 1.47 41.66
CA ALA A 59 -1.76 0.72 42.41
C ALA A 59 -2.27 -0.54 41.71
N ASN A 60 -2.30 -0.52 40.35
CA ASN A 60 -2.75 -1.61 39.51
C ASN A 60 -1.59 -2.38 38.82
N PHE A 61 -0.38 -2.33 39.39
CA PHE A 61 0.81 -3.01 38.85
C PHE A 61 0.56 -4.46 38.46
N ASN A 62 -0.08 -5.23 39.34
CA ASN A 62 -0.37 -6.64 39.11
C ASN A 62 -1.36 -6.88 37.94
N ASP A 63 -2.22 -5.94 37.65
CA ASP A 63 -3.15 -6.04 36.51
C ASP A 63 -2.47 -5.61 35.21
N ILE A 64 -1.56 -4.63 35.29
CA ILE A 64 -0.72 -4.26 34.16
C ILE A 64 0.16 -5.45 33.73
N CYS A 65 0.75 -6.19 34.68
CA CYS A 65 1.56 -7.38 34.37
C CYS A 65 0.76 -8.50 33.65
N LYS A 66 -0.57 -8.50 33.72
CA LYS A 66 -1.45 -9.46 33.04
C LYS A 66 -1.92 -9.00 31.66
N LEU A 67 -1.49 -7.82 31.21
CA LEU A 67 -1.87 -7.31 29.89
C LEU A 67 -1.45 -8.27 28.78
N THR A 68 -2.34 -8.41 27.82
CA THR A 68 -2.13 -9.25 26.63
C THR A 68 -1.88 -8.37 25.40
N ILE A 69 -1.30 -8.95 24.35
CA ILE A 69 -1.10 -8.27 23.06
C ILE A 69 -2.44 -7.79 22.52
N SER A 70 -2.47 -6.56 22.00
CA SER A 70 -3.67 -5.88 21.49
C SER A 70 -4.65 -5.36 22.55
N SER A 71 -4.36 -5.49 23.85
CA SER A 71 -5.08 -4.75 24.88
C SER A 71 -4.93 -3.24 24.64
N THR A 72 -5.98 -2.48 24.95
CA THR A 72 -5.99 -1.03 24.80
C THR A 72 -5.73 -0.38 26.16
N ILE A 73 -4.78 0.52 26.21
CA ILE A 73 -4.42 1.23 27.43
C ILE A 73 -4.26 2.73 27.16
N LYS A 74 -4.50 3.52 28.20
CA LYS A 74 -4.14 4.92 28.30
C LYS A 74 -2.99 5.05 29.30
N VAL A 75 -1.96 5.73 28.89
CA VAL A 75 -0.75 5.94 29.70
C VAL A 75 -0.56 7.43 29.95
N GLU A 76 -0.40 7.80 31.19
CA GLU A 76 0.05 9.12 31.59
C GLU A 76 1.45 8.96 32.21
N GLY A 77 2.36 9.87 31.86
CA GLY A 77 3.72 9.76 32.37
C GLY A 77 4.67 10.79 31.80
N LYS A 78 5.89 10.77 32.33
CA LYS A 78 6.95 11.66 31.93
C LYS A 78 7.66 11.15 30.69
N PHE A 79 7.79 11.98 29.67
CA PHE A 79 8.53 11.67 28.45
C PHE A 79 10.03 11.97 28.65
N ILE A 80 10.86 10.95 28.50
CA ILE A 80 12.31 11.02 28.76
C ILE A 80 13.08 10.69 27.48
N LEU A 81 14.01 11.57 27.10
CA LEU A 81 14.95 11.30 26.02
C LEU A 81 16.03 10.31 26.51
N THR A 82 16.36 9.33 25.67
CA THR A 82 17.34 8.26 25.99
C THR A 82 18.46 8.25 24.96
N GLU A 83 19.48 9.07 25.15
CA GLU A 83 20.55 9.32 24.16
C GLU A 83 21.40 8.07 23.86
N ASN A 84 21.59 7.17 24.86
CA ASN A 84 22.45 6.00 24.74
C ASN A 84 21.68 4.66 24.67
N ALA A 85 20.33 4.70 24.52
CA ALA A 85 19.51 3.50 24.42
C ALA A 85 19.17 3.15 22.97
N LYS A 86 18.67 1.93 22.77
CA LYS A 86 18.22 1.45 21.46
C LYS A 86 17.05 2.28 20.89
N GLN A 87 16.18 2.78 21.76
CA GLN A 87 15.08 3.70 21.46
C GLN A 87 15.49 5.14 21.79
N PRO A 88 15.02 6.15 21.04
CA PRO A 88 15.42 7.55 21.24
C PRO A 88 14.77 8.21 22.46
N PHE A 89 13.76 7.59 23.05
CA PHE A 89 12.98 8.07 24.20
C PHE A 89 12.14 6.95 24.80
N GLU A 90 11.63 7.20 26.01
CA GLU A 90 10.67 6.35 26.70
C GLU A 90 9.66 7.19 27.49
N ILE A 91 8.57 6.57 27.93
CA ILE A 91 7.57 7.19 28.82
C ILE A 91 7.68 6.48 30.17
N GLN A 92 8.02 7.23 31.22
CA GLN A 92 7.97 6.75 32.60
C GLN A 92 6.54 6.95 33.13
N ALA A 93 5.79 5.86 33.19
CA ALA A 93 4.37 5.91 33.54
C ALA A 93 4.16 6.34 34.99
N THR A 94 3.30 7.31 35.17
CA THR A 94 2.73 7.71 36.47
C THR A 94 1.31 7.14 36.65
N SER A 95 0.63 6.79 35.55
CA SER A 95 -0.65 6.10 35.53
C SER A 95 -0.78 5.25 34.26
N VAL A 96 -1.36 4.07 34.40
CA VAL A 96 -1.76 3.19 33.30
C VAL A 96 -3.19 2.76 33.52
N GLU A 97 -4.09 3.25 32.70
CA GLU A 97 -5.50 2.85 32.70
C GLU A 97 -5.72 1.78 31.65
N ILE A 98 -6.33 0.66 32.05
CA ILE A 98 -6.66 -0.45 31.17
C ILE A 98 -8.07 -0.23 30.64
N GLU A 99 -8.22 0.16 29.38
CA GLU A 99 -9.52 0.43 28.76
C GLU A 99 -10.20 -0.85 28.28
N CYS A 100 -9.40 -1.77 27.69
CA CYS A 100 -9.92 -3.04 27.19
C CYS A 100 -8.83 -4.11 27.20
N LEU A 101 -9.15 -5.28 27.73
CA LEU A 101 -8.28 -6.44 27.64
C LEU A 101 -8.55 -7.23 26.36
N SER A 102 -7.48 -7.63 25.68
CA SER A 102 -7.56 -8.56 24.55
C SER A 102 -7.56 -9.99 25.06
N ASP A 103 -8.28 -10.86 24.36
CA ASP A 103 -8.34 -12.28 24.67
C ASP A 103 -7.00 -12.99 24.38
N ASN A 104 -6.66 -14.02 25.15
CA ASN A 104 -5.45 -14.82 24.96
C ASN A 104 -5.45 -15.61 23.63
N THR A 105 -6.61 -15.80 23.00
CA THR A 105 -6.77 -16.43 21.68
C THR A 105 -6.49 -15.47 20.52
N TYR A 106 -6.16 -14.18 20.80
CA TYR A 106 -5.84 -13.22 19.76
C TYR A 106 -4.77 -13.76 18.80
N PRO A 107 -5.04 -13.83 17.46
CA PRO A 107 -4.24 -14.65 16.55
C PRO A 107 -2.83 -14.10 16.30
N LEU A 108 -2.65 -12.76 16.38
CA LEU A 108 -1.37 -12.10 16.09
C LEU A 108 -0.47 -12.06 17.33
N GLN A 109 -0.04 -13.21 17.78
CA GLN A 109 0.90 -13.36 18.90
C GLN A 109 2.34 -12.97 18.48
N LYS A 110 3.26 -12.81 19.45
CA LYS A 110 4.67 -12.46 19.25
C LYS A 110 5.46 -13.60 18.58
N LYS A 111 5.15 -13.86 17.31
CA LYS A 111 5.85 -14.84 16.47
C LYS A 111 5.82 -14.36 15.01
N ARG A 112 6.69 -14.93 14.18
CA ARG A 112 6.62 -14.70 12.74
C ARG A 112 5.38 -15.39 12.17
N HIS A 113 4.61 -14.65 11.37
CA HIS A 113 3.46 -15.15 10.65
C HIS A 113 3.78 -15.20 9.16
N THR A 114 3.39 -16.29 8.48
CA THR A 114 3.53 -16.40 7.02
C THR A 114 2.48 -15.55 6.30
N PHE A 115 2.73 -15.20 5.05
CA PHE A 115 1.75 -14.45 4.26
C PHE A 115 0.47 -15.26 4.01
N GLU A 116 0.59 -16.57 3.83
CA GLU A 116 -0.54 -17.49 3.68
C GLU A 116 -1.44 -17.44 4.92
N TYR A 117 -0.86 -17.56 6.11
CA TYR A 117 -1.61 -17.44 7.36
C TYR A 117 -2.27 -16.06 7.50
N LEU A 118 -1.55 -14.98 7.19
CA LEU A 118 -2.10 -13.63 7.27
C LEU A 118 -3.25 -13.38 6.29
N ARG A 119 -3.33 -14.14 5.18
CA ARG A 119 -4.49 -14.10 4.28
C ARG A 119 -5.72 -14.76 4.89
N THR A 120 -5.57 -15.80 5.68
CA THR A 120 -6.72 -16.45 6.37
C THR A 120 -7.34 -15.56 7.44
N ILE A 121 -6.60 -14.58 7.95
CA ILE A 121 -7.06 -13.57 8.91
C ILE A 121 -6.96 -12.16 8.32
N ALA A 122 -7.45 -11.98 7.11
CA ALA A 122 -7.28 -10.76 6.32
C ALA A 122 -7.69 -9.47 7.05
N HIS A 123 -8.74 -9.52 7.89
CA HIS A 123 -9.22 -8.40 8.71
C HIS A 123 -8.24 -7.98 9.83
N LEU A 124 -7.33 -8.86 10.25
CA LEU A 124 -6.31 -8.56 11.27
C LEU A 124 -4.93 -8.27 10.67
N ARG A 125 -4.66 -8.69 9.44
CA ARG A 125 -3.32 -8.57 8.83
C ARG A 125 -2.73 -7.14 8.83
N PRO A 126 -3.51 -6.03 8.74
CA PRO A 126 -2.96 -4.68 8.84
C PRO A 126 -2.24 -4.38 10.16
N ARG A 127 -2.55 -5.16 11.20
CA ARG A 127 -1.91 -5.05 12.53
C ARG A 127 -0.55 -5.75 12.60
N SER A 128 -0.19 -6.60 11.61
CA SER A 128 1.17 -7.17 11.50
C SER A 128 2.14 -6.12 10.99
N ASN A 129 3.43 -6.19 11.39
CA ASN A 129 4.43 -5.20 10.97
C ASN A 129 4.55 -5.13 9.45
N THR A 130 4.57 -6.28 8.77
CA THR A 130 4.73 -6.32 7.31
C THR A 130 3.58 -5.63 6.60
N PHE A 131 2.33 -5.96 6.92
CA PHE A 131 1.19 -5.34 6.25
C PHE A 131 0.91 -3.92 6.74
N ASN A 132 1.28 -3.57 7.97
CA ASN A 132 1.27 -2.19 8.42
C ASN A 132 2.18 -1.33 7.55
N ALA A 133 3.43 -1.77 7.33
CA ALA A 133 4.36 -1.09 6.43
C ALA A 133 3.82 -1.03 4.98
N VAL A 134 3.29 -2.15 4.45
CA VAL A 134 2.72 -2.21 3.09
C VAL A 134 1.61 -1.18 2.90
N PHE A 135 0.62 -1.14 3.81
CA PHE A 135 -0.51 -0.22 3.65
C PHE A 135 -0.12 1.24 3.85
N ARG A 136 0.86 1.54 4.71
CA ARG A 136 1.41 2.90 4.86
C ARG A 136 2.12 3.36 3.59
N VAL A 137 3.01 2.53 3.04
CA VAL A 137 3.73 2.85 1.81
C VAL A 137 2.76 2.93 0.63
N ARG A 138 1.76 2.04 0.53
CA ARG A 138 0.72 2.13 -0.51
C ARG A 138 -0.05 3.45 -0.45
N SER A 139 -0.45 3.88 0.76
CA SER A 139 -1.12 5.17 0.95
C SER A 139 -0.20 6.33 0.53
N ALA A 140 1.08 6.26 0.89
CA ALA A 140 2.07 7.27 0.51
C ALA A 140 2.29 7.35 -1.00
N LEU A 141 2.37 6.20 -1.68
CA LEU A 141 2.51 6.13 -3.14
C LEU A 141 1.29 6.71 -3.85
N ALA A 142 0.08 6.41 -3.39
CA ALA A 142 -1.14 6.99 -3.95
C ALA A 142 -1.14 8.52 -3.86
N TYR A 143 -0.77 9.06 -2.71
CA TYR A 143 -0.62 10.50 -2.53
C TYR A 143 0.49 11.08 -3.42
N ALA A 144 1.63 10.41 -3.52
CA ALA A 144 2.77 10.85 -4.34
C ALA A 144 2.41 10.90 -5.83
N ILE A 145 1.65 9.92 -6.33
CA ILE A 145 1.14 9.90 -7.71
C ILE A 145 0.26 11.12 -7.95
N HIS A 146 -0.76 11.35 -7.11
CA HIS A 146 -1.61 12.52 -7.24
C HIS A 146 -0.82 13.82 -7.16
N LYS A 147 0.11 13.94 -6.19
CA LYS A 147 0.95 15.11 -6.02
C LYS A 147 1.80 15.39 -7.27
N PHE A 148 2.44 14.36 -7.83
CA PHE A 148 3.27 14.48 -9.03
C PHE A 148 2.49 15.06 -10.21
N PHE A 149 1.35 14.44 -10.53
CA PHE A 149 0.54 14.87 -11.67
C PHE A 149 -0.09 16.25 -11.47
N GLN A 150 -0.62 16.52 -10.26
CA GLN A 150 -1.21 17.82 -9.95
C GLN A 150 -0.18 18.97 -10.01
N GLU A 151 1.03 18.75 -9.51
CA GLU A 151 2.13 19.76 -9.59
C GLU A 151 2.60 20.00 -11.02
N LYS A 152 2.44 19.02 -11.92
CA LYS A 152 2.70 19.16 -13.36
C LYS A 152 1.50 19.75 -14.14
N GLY A 153 0.41 20.09 -13.46
CA GLY A 153 -0.76 20.72 -14.08
C GLY A 153 -1.72 19.74 -14.76
N PHE A 154 -1.61 18.43 -14.51
CA PHE A 154 -2.56 17.45 -14.99
C PHE A 154 -3.87 17.51 -14.23
N VAL A 155 -4.99 17.29 -14.93
CA VAL A 155 -6.31 17.15 -14.32
C VAL A 155 -6.61 15.69 -14.01
N TYR A 156 -6.95 15.40 -12.76
CA TYR A 156 -7.39 14.06 -12.35
C TYR A 156 -8.81 13.79 -12.84
N VAL A 157 -9.02 12.69 -13.53
CA VAL A 157 -10.31 12.28 -14.10
C VAL A 157 -10.78 10.97 -13.49
N ASN A 158 -12.00 10.97 -12.95
CA ASN A 158 -12.70 9.77 -12.51
C ASN A 158 -13.49 9.19 -13.67
N THR A 159 -12.98 8.14 -14.29
CA THR A 159 -13.68 7.43 -15.37
C THR A 159 -14.65 6.39 -14.80
N PRO A 160 -15.74 6.05 -15.52
CA PRO A 160 -16.71 5.08 -15.06
C PRO A 160 -16.09 3.68 -14.85
N LEU A 161 -16.39 3.05 -13.71
CA LEU A 161 -15.98 1.67 -13.43
C LEU A 161 -16.93 0.66 -14.06
N ILE A 162 -18.21 1.01 -14.22
CA ILE A 162 -19.19 0.22 -14.94
C ILE A 162 -19.37 0.85 -16.32
N THR A 163 -19.10 0.09 -17.36
CA THR A 163 -19.07 0.59 -18.74
C THR A 163 -19.65 -0.44 -19.71
N ALA A 164 -20.12 0.04 -20.83
CA ALA A 164 -20.45 -0.82 -21.98
C ALA A 164 -19.32 -0.86 -23.03
N SER A 165 -18.25 -0.08 -22.82
CA SER A 165 -17.12 0.03 -23.74
C SER A 165 -15.98 -0.89 -23.32
N ASP A 166 -15.46 -1.64 -24.28
CA ASP A 166 -14.18 -2.31 -24.19
C ASP A 166 -13.06 -1.29 -24.46
N ALA A 167 -11.90 -1.50 -23.91
CA ALA A 167 -10.71 -0.70 -24.18
C ALA A 167 -9.80 -1.47 -25.14
N GLU A 168 -10.11 -1.42 -26.44
CA GLU A 168 -9.32 -1.99 -27.54
C GLU A 168 -8.98 -3.51 -27.38
N GLY A 169 -9.84 -4.28 -26.71
CA GLY A 169 -9.58 -5.68 -26.42
C GLY A 169 -8.51 -5.90 -25.35
N ALA A 170 -8.26 -4.91 -24.48
CA ALA A 170 -7.20 -4.93 -23.48
C ALA A 170 -7.34 -6.02 -22.41
N GLY A 171 -8.48 -6.71 -22.32
CA GLY A 171 -8.69 -7.81 -21.38
C GLY A 171 -10.09 -8.38 -21.42
N GLU A 172 -10.26 -9.59 -20.84
CA GLU A 172 -11.60 -10.15 -20.62
C GLU A 172 -12.33 -9.36 -19.52
N MET A 173 -13.60 -8.98 -19.80
CA MET A 173 -14.39 -8.14 -18.90
C MET A 173 -15.29 -8.98 -18.00
N PHE A 174 -15.38 -8.60 -16.73
CA PHE A 174 -16.43 -9.10 -15.84
C PHE A 174 -17.77 -8.50 -16.19
N ASN A 175 -18.82 -9.33 -16.30
CA ASN A 175 -20.18 -8.84 -16.51
C ASN A 175 -20.76 -8.23 -15.24
N VAL A 176 -21.49 -7.13 -15.39
CA VAL A 176 -22.28 -6.47 -14.35
C VAL A 176 -23.74 -6.53 -14.73
N ASN A 177 -24.56 -7.20 -13.94
CA ASN A 177 -26.00 -7.30 -14.16
C ASN A 177 -26.73 -7.39 -12.80
N SER A 178 -28.03 -7.10 -12.82
CA SER A 178 -28.93 -7.18 -11.68
C SER A 178 -29.90 -8.36 -11.75
N PHE A 179 -29.70 -9.26 -12.69
CA PHE A 179 -30.57 -10.42 -12.89
C PHE A 179 -30.53 -11.42 -11.74
N ASP A 180 -31.67 -12.07 -11.49
CA ASP A 180 -31.68 -13.36 -10.81
C ASP A 180 -31.09 -14.42 -11.75
N LEU A 181 -29.90 -14.93 -11.42
CA LEU A 181 -29.20 -15.93 -12.23
C LEU A 181 -29.93 -17.25 -12.36
N ASN A 182 -30.92 -17.54 -11.47
CA ASN A 182 -31.77 -18.72 -11.56
C ASN A 182 -32.95 -18.51 -12.54
N ASN A 183 -33.25 -17.26 -12.92
CA ASN A 183 -34.37 -16.90 -13.76
C ASN A 183 -34.04 -15.77 -14.74
N LEU A 184 -33.12 -16.05 -15.66
CA LEU A 184 -32.66 -15.07 -16.64
C LEU A 184 -33.76 -14.76 -17.66
N PRO A 185 -34.12 -13.50 -17.90
CA PRO A 185 -35.05 -13.11 -18.97
C PRO A 185 -34.43 -13.43 -20.33
N LYS A 186 -35.25 -13.88 -21.26
CA LYS A 186 -34.83 -14.27 -22.62
C LYS A 186 -35.65 -13.56 -23.66
N ASP A 187 -34.99 -13.20 -24.77
CA ASP A 187 -35.62 -12.70 -25.97
C ASP A 187 -36.31 -13.83 -26.76
N ASP A 188 -37.02 -13.47 -27.84
CA ASP A 188 -37.73 -14.43 -28.73
C ASP A 188 -36.78 -15.44 -29.39
N LYS A 189 -35.46 -15.18 -29.39
CA LYS A 189 -34.42 -16.07 -29.95
C LYS A 189 -33.74 -16.93 -28.89
N GLY A 190 -34.11 -16.77 -27.61
CA GLY A 190 -33.56 -17.52 -26.51
C GLY A 190 -32.26 -16.94 -25.94
N ASN A 191 -31.80 -15.77 -26.39
CA ASN A 191 -30.67 -15.05 -25.79
C ASN A 191 -31.11 -14.30 -24.55
N ILE A 192 -30.15 -13.92 -23.70
CA ILE A 192 -30.44 -13.07 -22.53
C ILE A 192 -30.94 -11.71 -23.00
N ASP A 193 -32.10 -11.31 -22.50
CA ASP A 193 -32.72 -10.02 -22.82
C ASP A 193 -32.22 -8.93 -21.86
N PHE A 194 -31.12 -8.29 -22.21
CA PHE A 194 -30.50 -7.20 -21.42
C PHE A 194 -31.36 -5.93 -21.38
N THR A 195 -32.44 -5.81 -22.18
CA THR A 195 -33.33 -4.65 -22.07
C THR A 195 -34.11 -4.64 -20.76
N GLN A 196 -34.20 -5.79 -20.08
CA GLN A 196 -34.82 -5.95 -18.78
C GLN A 196 -33.81 -5.76 -17.60
N ASP A 197 -32.52 -5.57 -17.90
CA ASP A 197 -31.50 -5.30 -16.86
C ASP A 197 -31.49 -3.81 -16.48
N PHE A 198 -30.80 -3.51 -15.36
CA PHE A 198 -30.70 -2.14 -14.82
C PHE A 198 -30.25 -1.10 -15.85
N PHE A 199 -29.24 -1.41 -16.65
CA PHE A 199 -28.70 -0.50 -17.67
C PHE A 199 -29.40 -0.62 -19.04
N GLY A 200 -30.31 -1.54 -19.22
CA GLY A 200 -31.01 -1.80 -20.49
C GLY A 200 -30.10 -2.30 -21.62
N LYS A 201 -28.84 -2.66 -21.30
CA LYS A 201 -27.83 -3.16 -22.24
C LYS A 201 -26.75 -3.91 -21.45
N PRO A 202 -25.89 -4.73 -22.11
CA PRO A 202 -24.76 -5.36 -21.48
C PRO A 202 -23.84 -4.30 -20.82
N ALA A 203 -23.45 -4.54 -19.59
CA ALA A 203 -22.54 -3.72 -18.83
C ALA A 203 -21.43 -4.57 -18.20
N HIS A 204 -20.27 -3.98 -18.02
CA HIS A 204 -19.06 -4.67 -17.58
C HIS A 204 -18.28 -3.82 -16.58
N LEU A 205 -17.39 -4.45 -15.81
CA LEU A 205 -16.36 -3.73 -15.10
C LEU A 205 -15.25 -3.31 -16.08
N THR A 206 -14.78 -2.08 -15.93
CA THR A 206 -13.76 -1.51 -16.83
C THR A 206 -12.42 -2.26 -16.75
N VAL A 207 -11.77 -2.42 -17.89
CA VAL A 207 -10.39 -2.95 -18.01
C VAL A 207 -9.35 -1.85 -18.14
N SER A 208 -9.78 -0.59 -18.38
CA SER A 208 -8.94 0.62 -18.49
C SER A 208 -9.83 1.87 -18.46
N GLY A 209 -9.28 2.97 -17.96
CA GLY A 209 -9.90 4.30 -18.03
C GLY A 209 -9.59 5.07 -19.32
N GLN A 210 -8.70 4.54 -20.16
CA GLN A 210 -8.09 5.23 -21.32
C GLN A 210 -9.11 5.91 -22.22
N LEU A 211 -10.07 5.17 -22.80
CA LEU A 211 -11.01 5.72 -23.79
C LEU A 211 -11.82 6.91 -23.26
N ASN A 212 -12.17 6.88 -21.97
CA ASN A 212 -12.82 8.03 -21.34
C ASN A 212 -11.82 9.17 -21.09
N ALA A 213 -10.60 8.86 -20.62
CA ALA A 213 -9.58 9.86 -20.34
C ALA A 213 -9.19 10.65 -21.61
N GLU A 214 -9.06 10.00 -22.76
CA GLU A 214 -8.79 10.65 -24.05
C GLU A 214 -9.83 11.74 -24.39
N THR A 215 -11.12 11.50 -24.13
CA THR A 215 -12.17 12.51 -24.37
C THR A 215 -12.02 13.73 -23.44
N PHE A 216 -11.50 13.54 -22.23
CA PHE A 216 -11.19 14.64 -21.31
C PHE A 216 -9.90 15.35 -21.69
N ALA A 217 -8.91 14.65 -22.27
CA ALA A 217 -7.68 15.26 -22.75
C ALA A 217 -7.95 16.28 -23.86
N GLU A 218 -8.93 16.05 -24.72
CA GLU A 218 -9.36 17.03 -25.73
C GLU A 218 -9.91 18.34 -25.13
N ALA A 219 -10.32 18.32 -23.87
CA ALA A 219 -10.80 19.51 -23.15
C ALA A 219 -9.76 20.13 -22.23
N PHE A 220 -8.90 19.31 -21.60
CA PHE A 220 -7.99 19.73 -20.54
C PHE A 220 -6.50 19.58 -20.89
N CYS A 221 -6.17 19.09 -22.08
CA CYS A 221 -4.85 18.82 -22.62
C CYS A 221 -4.13 17.67 -21.90
N ASN A 222 -3.84 17.81 -20.61
CA ASN A 222 -3.12 16.82 -19.82
C ASN A 222 -4.04 16.30 -18.70
N VAL A 223 -4.36 15.03 -18.75
CA VAL A 223 -5.22 14.36 -17.75
C VAL A 223 -4.58 13.09 -17.27
N TYR A 224 -5.06 12.55 -16.16
CA TYR A 224 -4.69 11.22 -15.73
C TYR A 224 -5.84 10.55 -14.99
N THR A 225 -5.94 9.24 -15.13
CA THR A 225 -6.72 8.40 -14.23
C THR A 225 -5.79 7.75 -13.20
N PHE A 226 -6.32 7.48 -12.03
CA PHE A 226 -5.70 6.61 -11.05
C PHE A 226 -6.82 5.90 -10.29
N GLY A 227 -7.13 4.69 -10.72
CA GLY A 227 -8.30 3.98 -10.23
C GLY A 227 -8.24 2.47 -10.44
N PRO A 228 -9.22 1.75 -9.86
CA PRO A 228 -9.31 0.30 -10.00
C PRO A 228 -9.73 -0.08 -11.42
N THR A 229 -9.10 -1.14 -11.92
CA THR A 229 -9.43 -1.83 -13.17
C THR A 229 -9.58 -3.31 -12.91
N PHE A 230 -10.32 -3.99 -13.77
CA PHE A 230 -10.74 -5.38 -13.57
C PHE A 230 -10.51 -6.18 -14.84
N ARG A 231 -9.85 -7.33 -14.73
CA ARG A 231 -9.62 -8.24 -15.84
C ARG A 231 -9.96 -9.66 -15.44
N ALA A 232 -10.77 -10.32 -16.26
CA ALA A 232 -11.33 -11.63 -15.99
C ALA A 232 -10.50 -12.79 -16.58
N GLU A 233 -9.33 -12.50 -17.18
CA GLU A 233 -8.48 -13.51 -17.78
C GLU A 233 -8.14 -14.63 -16.81
N ASN A 234 -8.32 -15.86 -17.25
CA ASN A 234 -7.96 -17.04 -16.48
C ASN A 234 -6.43 -17.25 -16.45
N SER A 235 -5.73 -16.43 -15.68
CA SER A 235 -4.28 -16.52 -15.51
C SER A 235 -3.90 -16.89 -14.09
N ASN A 236 -3.07 -17.93 -13.95
CA ASN A 236 -2.59 -18.44 -12.65
C ASN A 236 -1.16 -17.99 -12.33
N THR A 237 -0.70 -16.86 -12.84
CA THR A 237 0.62 -16.34 -12.53
C THR A 237 0.58 -15.44 -11.30
N VAL A 238 1.72 -15.35 -10.61
CA VAL A 238 1.87 -14.46 -9.42
C VAL A 238 1.78 -12.96 -9.74
N LYS A 239 1.75 -12.61 -11.03
CA LYS A 239 1.73 -11.23 -11.53
C LYS A 239 0.35 -10.76 -12.00
N HIS A 240 -0.65 -11.65 -12.09
CA HIS A 240 -1.99 -11.33 -12.51
C HIS A 240 -2.91 -11.23 -11.30
N ALA A 241 -3.63 -10.12 -11.22
CA ALA A 241 -4.70 -9.91 -10.26
C ALA A 241 -5.97 -9.54 -11.03
N ALA A 242 -7.13 -10.03 -10.55
CA ALA A 242 -8.41 -9.71 -11.18
C ALA A 242 -8.85 -8.26 -10.95
N GLU A 243 -8.33 -7.63 -9.89
CA GLU A 243 -8.51 -6.22 -9.55
C GLU A 243 -7.15 -5.60 -9.24
N PHE A 244 -6.84 -4.47 -9.87
CA PHE A 244 -5.62 -3.70 -9.64
C PHE A 244 -5.85 -2.23 -9.98
N TRP A 245 -4.95 -1.36 -9.56
CA TRP A 245 -5.03 0.07 -9.85
C TRP A 245 -4.06 0.43 -10.97
N MET A 246 -4.54 1.20 -11.93
CA MET A 246 -3.72 1.74 -13.03
C MET A 246 -3.52 3.23 -12.87
N VAL A 247 -2.37 3.70 -13.30
CA VAL A 247 -2.06 5.11 -13.51
C VAL A 247 -1.98 5.30 -15.02
N GLU A 248 -2.87 6.10 -15.59
CA GLU A 248 -3.02 6.24 -17.03
C GLU A 248 -3.06 7.73 -17.37
N PRO A 249 -1.89 8.38 -17.62
CA PRO A 249 -1.83 9.74 -18.12
C PRO A 249 -2.16 9.79 -19.62
N GLU A 250 -2.89 10.82 -20.03
CA GLU A 250 -3.13 11.16 -21.43
C GLU A 250 -2.65 12.59 -21.69
N ILE A 251 -1.83 12.77 -22.72
CA ILE A 251 -1.12 14.00 -23.00
C ILE A 251 -1.39 14.42 -24.46
N CYS A 252 -2.04 15.55 -24.65
CA CYS A 252 -2.20 16.10 -26.00
C CYS A 252 -0.87 16.71 -26.50
N PHE A 253 -0.69 16.67 -27.82
CA PHE A 253 0.45 17.26 -28.53
C PHE A 253 1.83 16.70 -28.12
N ALA A 254 1.85 15.50 -27.53
CA ALA A 254 3.04 14.78 -27.10
C ALA A 254 3.43 13.67 -28.07
N ASP A 255 4.70 13.31 -28.10
CA ASP A 255 5.20 12.14 -28.79
C ASP A 255 5.64 11.04 -27.82
N LEU A 256 6.14 9.92 -28.34
CA LEU A 256 6.62 8.79 -27.54
C LEU A 256 7.78 9.18 -26.58
N ASN A 257 8.61 10.17 -26.94
CA ASN A 257 9.70 10.59 -26.06
C ASN A 257 9.16 11.36 -24.87
N ASP A 258 8.16 12.21 -25.08
CA ASP A 258 7.49 12.96 -24.01
C ASP A 258 6.84 12.01 -23.00
N ASP A 259 6.18 10.95 -23.48
CA ASP A 259 5.57 9.92 -22.62
C ASP A 259 6.63 9.13 -21.83
N MET A 260 7.72 8.73 -22.49
CA MET A 260 8.85 8.08 -21.81
C MET A 260 9.51 8.97 -20.75
N ASP A 261 9.66 10.28 -21.03
CA ASP A 261 10.19 11.24 -20.05
C ASP A 261 9.26 11.37 -18.85
N LEU A 262 7.96 11.50 -19.07
CA LEU A 262 6.97 11.58 -17.99
C LEU A 262 6.97 10.33 -17.14
N ALA A 263 7.03 9.15 -17.75
CA ALA A 263 7.05 7.86 -17.04
C ALA A 263 8.32 7.74 -16.17
N GLU A 264 9.49 8.11 -16.70
CA GLU A 264 10.75 8.09 -15.96
C GLU A 264 10.70 9.05 -14.76
N GLU A 265 10.27 10.28 -14.98
CA GLU A 265 10.15 11.28 -13.93
C GLU A 265 9.19 10.84 -12.83
N MET A 266 8.02 10.30 -13.19
CA MET A 266 7.04 9.79 -12.23
C MET A 266 7.63 8.69 -11.36
N ILE A 267 8.28 7.69 -11.96
CA ILE A 267 8.85 6.55 -11.21
C ILE A 267 9.94 7.04 -10.25
N LYS A 268 10.86 7.88 -10.71
CA LYS A 268 11.91 8.46 -9.86
C LYS A 268 11.32 9.28 -8.71
N TYR A 269 10.29 10.08 -9.00
CA TYR A 269 9.61 10.92 -8.02
C TYR A 269 8.95 10.10 -6.92
N ILE A 270 8.13 9.10 -7.27
CA ILE A 270 7.40 8.31 -6.26
C ILE A 270 8.34 7.46 -5.40
N PHE A 271 9.43 6.93 -5.97
CA PHE A 271 10.44 6.20 -5.21
C PHE A 271 11.16 7.10 -4.22
N LYS A 272 11.62 8.27 -4.69
CA LYS A 272 12.23 9.26 -3.81
C LYS A 272 11.27 9.70 -2.71
N TYR A 273 10.00 9.94 -3.05
CA TYR A 273 8.98 10.35 -2.08
C TYR A 273 8.84 9.36 -0.92
N VAL A 274 8.76 8.06 -1.18
CA VAL A 274 8.60 7.08 -0.10
C VAL A 274 9.88 6.87 0.71
N ILE A 275 11.05 6.94 0.09
CA ILE A 275 12.33 6.86 0.81
C ILE A 275 12.47 8.05 1.79
N ASP A 276 12.16 9.26 1.34
CA ASP A 276 12.32 10.48 2.13
C ASP A 276 11.28 10.61 3.25
N ASN A 277 10.03 10.18 3.02
CA ASN A 277 8.91 10.44 3.93
C ASN A 277 8.50 9.24 4.80
N TYR A 278 8.91 8.01 4.41
CA TYR A 278 8.59 6.75 5.09
C TYR A 278 9.85 5.88 5.33
N PRO A 279 10.93 6.47 5.86
CA PRO A 279 12.21 5.77 6.00
C PRO A 279 12.13 4.55 6.92
N GLU A 280 11.27 4.57 7.93
CA GLU A 280 11.11 3.46 8.86
C GLU A 280 10.53 2.22 8.18
N GLU A 281 9.48 2.41 7.39
CA GLU A 281 8.83 1.35 6.62
C GLU A 281 9.76 0.82 5.52
N MET A 282 10.44 1.71 4.81
CA MET A 282 11.38 1.34 3.75
C MET A 282 12.60 0.58 4.31
N GLN A 283 13.12 0.98 5.46
CA GLN A 283 14.18 0.25 6.14
C GLN A 283 13.70 -1.11 6.64
N PHE A 284 12.45 -1.21 7.12
CA PHE A 284 11.85 -2.48 7.50
C PHE A 284 11.77 -3.43 6.30
N PHE A 285 11.31 -2.97 5.15
CA PHE A 285 11.29 -3.78 3.93
C PHE A 285 12.68 -4.26 3.53
N ASN A 286 13.67 -3.36 3.53
CA ASN A 286 15.06 -3.68 3.19
C ASN A 286 15.65 -4.75 4.13
N ASN A 287 15.31 -4.71 5.41
CA ASN A 287 15.88 -5.63 6.40
C ASN A 287 15.18 -6.99 6.46
N PHE A 288 13.85 -7.03 6.27
CA PHE A 288 13.03 -8.20 6.61
C PHE A 288 12.26 -8.82 5.44
N VAL A 289 12.09 -8.09 4.35
CA VAL A 289 11.30 -8.54 3.19
C VAL A 289 12.18 -8.77 1.98
N ASP A 290 13.00 -7.77 1.60
CA ASP A 290 13.80 -7.82 0.39
C ASP A 290 15.13 -7.08 0.58
N LYS A 291 16.17 -7.84 0.91
CA LYS A 291 17.53 -7.29 1.14
C LYS A 291 18.07 -6.62 -0.13
N GLY A 292 18.62 -5.40 0.05
CA GLY A 292 19.13 -4.58 -1.05
C GLY A 292 18.05 -3.80 -1.81
N LEU A 293 16.81 -3.76 -1.30
CA LEU A 293 15.73 -2.96 -1.87
C LEU A 293 16.12 -1.49 -2.00
N LEU A 294 16.65 -0.88 -0.93
CA LEU A 294 17.03 0.54 -0.94
C LEU A 294 18.12 0.84 -1.96
N ASP A 295 19.12 -0.04 -2.12
CA ASP A 295 20.19 0.13 -3.10
C ASP A 295 19.61 0.11 -4.53
N ARG A 296 18.69 -0.81 -4.82
CA ARG A 296 18.02 -0.88 -6.13
C ARG A 296 17.17 0.36 -6.42
N LEU A 297 16.38 0.82 -5.43
CA LEU A 297 15.56 2.02 -5.61
C LEU A 297 16.43 3.27 -5.82
N ASN A 298 17.51 3.43 -5.06
CA ASN A 298 18.46 4.52 -5.23
C ASN A 298 19.16 4.46 -6.59
N ASN A 299 19.49 3.26 -7.09
CA ASN A 299 20.05 3.10 -8.42
C ASN A 299 19.07 3.59 -9.50
N VAL A 300 17.77 3.23 -9.40
CA VAL A 300 16.73 3.69 -10.34
C VAL A 300 16.57 5.21 -10.29
N ILE A 301 16.56 5.80 -9.09
CA ILE A 301 16.44 7.26 -8.92
C ILE A 301 17.60 8.02 -9.57
N ASN A 302 18.83 7.49 -9.49
CA ASN A 302 20.06 8.17 -9.87
C ASN A 302 20.57 7.80 -11.29
N SER A 303 19.91 6.88 -11.98
CA SER A 303 20.30 6.43 -13.33
C SER A 303 19.25 6.86 -14.35
N ASP A 304 19.69 7.17 -15.57
CA ASP A 304 18.78 7.39 -16.69
C ASP A 304 18.20 6.07 -17.17
N PHE A 305 16.95 6.08 -17.61
CA PHE A 305 16.30 4.89 -18.13
C PHE A 305 16.78 4.60 -19.55
N ALA A 306 17.15 3.36 -19.80
CA ALA A 306 17.48 2.91 -21.15
C ALA A 306 16.22 2.95 -22.03
N ARG A 307 16.26 3.68 -23.12
CA ARG A 307 15.18 3.77 -24.10
C ARG A 307 15.42 2.75 -25.20
N ILE A 308 14.60 1.68 -25.20
CA ILE A 308 14.65 0.64 -26.19
C ILE A 308 13.49 0.85 -27.14
N VAL A 309 13.76 1.41 -28.31
CA VAL A 309 12.78 1.44 -29.40
C VAL A 309 12.72 0.02 -29.97
N ILE A 310 11.71 -0.72 -29.62
CA ILE A 310 11.37 -1.99 -30.28
C ILE A 310 10.75 -1.58 -31.62
N TYR A 311 11.57 -1.29 -32.61
CA TYR A 311 11.12 -1.36 -33.99
C TYR A 311 10.58 -2.76 -34.18
N LEU A 312 9.28 -2.86 -34.47
CA LEU A 312 8.62 -4.07 -34.86
C LEU A 312 9.48 -4.77 -35.92
N LEU A 313 10.28 -5.76 -35.48
CA LEU A 313 10.98 -6.71 -36.31
C LEU A 313 9.94 -7.68 -36.94
N ILE A 314 8.85 -7.11 -37.50
CA ILE A 314 7.83 -7.87 -38.21
C ILE A 314 8.34 -8.30 -39.60
N CYS A 315 9.46 -7.75 -40.09
CA CYS A 315 9.95 -8.02 -41.45
C CYS A 315 11.40 -8.47 -41.58
N ALA A 316 12.09 -8.93 -40.56
CA ALA A 316 13.42 -9.47 -40.75
C ALA A 316 13.63 -10.75 -39.91
N HIS A 317 13.88 -11.83 -40.58
CA HIS A 317 14.33 -13.13 -40.08
C HIS A 317 15.57 -13.01 -39.18
N PHE A 318 15.35 -12.80 -37.85
CA PHE A 318 16.39 -13.04 -36.85
C PHE A 318 16.04 -14.28 -36.02
N PRO A 319 16.94 -15.22 -35.84
CA PRO A 319 16.69 -16.40 -35.05
C PRO A 319 16.51 -16.07 -33.57
N ALA A 320 15.49 -16.66 -32.96
CA ALA A 320 15.05 -16.48 -31.59
C ALA A 320 16.13 -16.45 -30.46
N PRO A 321 17.36 -16.94 -30.59
CA PRO A 321 18.37 -16.86 -29.54
C PRO A 321 18.90 -15.45 -29.25
N ALA A 322 18.98 -14.58 -30.26
CA ALA A 322 19.55 -13.22 -30.10
C ALA A 322 18.67 -12.29 -29.24
N ILE A 323 17.36 -12.46 -29.28
CA ILE A 323 16.40 -11.67 -28.49
C ILE A 323 16.44 -12.08 -27.02
N LYS A 324 16.61 -13.38 -26.71
CA LYS A 324 16.75 -13.87 -25.35
C LYS A 324 18.01 -13.35 -24.65
N GLN A 325 19.11 -13.18 -25.37
CA GLN A 325 20.37 -12.71 -24.81
C GLN A 325 20.36 -11.20 -24.54
N SER A 326 19.66 -10.40 -25.35
CA SER A 326 19.50 -8.96 -25.14
C SER A 326 18.55 -8.66 -23.97
N ILE A 327 17.49 -9.44 -23.79
CA ILE A 327 16.53 -9.27 -22.68
C ILE A 327 17.08 -9.81 -21.36
N SER A 328 17.93 -10.85 -21.39
CA SER A 328 18.55 -11.42 -20.19
C SER A 328 19.63 -10.52 -19.57
N SER A 329 20.18 -9.58 -20.34
CA SER A 329 21.14 -8.59 -19.83
C SER A 329 20.50 -7.40 -19.10
N PHE A 330 19.15 -7.27 -19.11
CA PHE A 330 18.40 -6.24 -18.39
C PHE A 330 17.37 -6.83 -17.41
N PRO A 331 17.79 -7.53 -16.35
CA PRO A 331 16.84 -8.17 -15.42
C PRO A 331 16.11 -7.20 -14.50
N TYR A 332 16.37 -5.89 -14.56
CA TYR A 332 16.04 -4.96 -13.48
C TYR A 332 14.76 -4.13 -13.68
N VAL A 333 14.35 -3.82 -14.90
CA VAL A 333 13.21 -2.89 -15.12
C VAL A 333 11.87 -3.57 -14.89
N SER A 334 11.66 -4.80 -15.37
CA SER A 334 10.41 -5.52 -15.18
C SER A 334 10.17 -6.02 -13.74
N GLY A 335 11.26 -6.25 -12.97
CA GLY A 335 11.19 -6.70 -11.58
C GLY A 335 10.79 -5.60 -10.59
N LEU A 336 11.11 -4.34 -10.87
CA LEU A 336 10.97 -3.24 -9.91
C LEU A 336 9.57 -2.63 -9.87
N LEU A 337 8.95 -2.43 -11.04
CA LEU A 337 7.53 -2.03 -11.09
C LEU A 337 6.65 -3.09 -10.43
N ILE A 338 7.03 -4.35 -10.59
CA ILE A 338 6.39 -5.50 -9.99
C ILE A 338 6.64 -5.59 -8.48
N ALA A 339 7.79 -5.17 -7.93
CA ALA A 339 8.03 -5.20 -6.49
C ALA A 339 7.21 -4.15 -5.73
N ALA A 340 7.08 -2.93 -6.25
CA ALA A 340 6.20 -1.91 -5.67
C ALA A 340 4.71 -2.25 -5.87
N CYS A 341 4.33 -2.74 -7.06
CA CYS A 341 2.99 -3.24 -7.34
C CYS A 341 2.72 -4.61 -6.72
N ALA A 342 3.69 -5.53 -6.61
CA ALA A 342 3.51 -6.83 -5.95
C ALA A 342 3.45 -6.68 -4.42
N ALA A 343 4.17 -5.75 -3.82
CA ALA A 343 3.93 -5.40 -2.42
C ALA A 343 2.50 -4.86 -2.23
N ALA A 344 1.97 -4.09 -3.19
CA ALA A 344 0.59 -3.65 -3.20
C ALA A 344 -0.40 -4.77 -3.61
N SER A 345 -0.09 -5.61 -4.59
CA SER A 345 -0.93 -6.73 -5.06
C SER A 345 -0.94 -7.92 -4.10
N LEU A 346 0.17 -8.21 -3.40
CA LEU A 346 0.20 -9.17 -2.29
C LEU A 346 -0.74 -8.76 -1.14
N ALA A 347 -1.11 -7.48 -1.06
CA ALA A 347 -2.07 -6.98 -0.09
C ALA A 347 -3.54 -7.26 -0.46
N ILE A 348 -3.86 -7.44 -1.75
CA ILE A 348 -5.26 -7.54 -2.23
C ILE A 348 -5.59 -8.94 -2.75
N GLY A 349 -4.61 -9.83 -2.92
CA GLY A 349 -4.83 -11.16 -3.45
C GLY A 349 -6.03 -11.87 -2.81
N THR A 350 -7.21 -11.65 -3.37
CA THR A 350 -8.39 -12.46 -3.19
C THR A 350 -8.33 -13.59 -4.21
N ARG A 351 -7.88 -14.71 -3.79
CA ARG A 351 -8.42 -16.03 -4.03
C ARG A 351 -8.46 -16.75 -2.73
#